data_fcbb2444c58fe6108d7fde2fec6ddfe6
#
_entry.id   fcbb2444c58fe6108d7fde2fec6ddfe6
#
_cell.length_a   1.000
_cell.length_b   1.000
_cell.length_c   1.000
_cell.angle_alpha   90.00
_cell.angle_beta   90.00
_cell.angle_gamma   90.00
#
_symmetry.space_group_name_H-M   'P 1'
#
loop_
_entity.id
_entity.type
_entity.pdbx_description
1 polymer ?
#
loop_
_entity_poly.entity_id
_entity_poly.type
_entity_poly.pdbx_seq_one_letter_code
_entity_poly.pdbx_strand_id
1 'polypeptide(L)'
;MDFLILFLFYLALVVMGLVLICVCSKTHSLKGLARGGAQIFSCVIPECLQRAMHRSLHYLFHTRNHTFIVLHLVLQGMVYTEYTWEVFGYCQELEFSLYYLLLPYLLLVVNLFSFTLTCVTNPGIITKANELLFLHAYEFDEVMFPKNVRCSTCALRKPARSKHCSVCNWCVHRFDHHCVWVNNCIGAWNIRYFLIYLLTLTASAATVAIVSTTFLIHLVVMSDLYQETYVDDLGHLHVMDTVFLIQYLFLTFPRIVFMLGFVVVLSFLLGGYLCFALYLAATNQTTNEWYRGDWAWCLRCPLVARPPSAEPQVHRNIHSHGLWSNLQEIFLPAFPCHGRKKQE
;
A
#
# COMPACT_ATOMS: atom_id res chain seq x y z
N MET A 1 0.26 29.67 -16.02
CA MET A 1 1.01 28.39 -16.25
C MET A 1 0.01 27.46 -16.86
N ASP A 2 0.27 27.04 -18.08
CA ASP A 2 -0.72 26.36 -18.90
C ASP A 2 -1.18 25.08 -18.24
N PHE A 3 -2.49 24.94 -18.10
CA PHE A 3 -3.20 23.76 -17.59
C PHE A 3 -2.63 22.45 -18.12
N LEU A 4 -2.34 22.42 -19.44
CA LEU A 4 -1.81 21.26 -20.12
C LEU A 4 -0.46 20.80 -19.50
N ILE A 5 0.40 21.74 -19.11
CA ILE A 5 1.70 21.46 -18.49
C ILE A 5 1.52 20.85 -17.11
N LEU A 6 0.59 21.38 -16.31
CA LEU A 6 0.31 20.87 -14.97
C LEU A 6 -0.33 19.46 -15.02
N PHE A 7 -1.25 19.26 -15.98
CA PHE A 7 -1.87 17.95 -16.24
C PHE A 7 -0.85 16.93 -16.72
N LEU A 8 0.02 17.29 -17.65
CA LEU A 8 1.10 16.42 -18.15
C LEU A 8 2.10 16.09 -17.03
N PHE A 9 2.41 17.05 -16.17
CA PHE A 9 3.29 16.82 -15.01
C PHE A 9 2.64 15.83 -14.02
N TYR A 10 1.35 16.00 -13.72
CA TYR A 10 0.60 15.07 -12.87
C TYR A 10 0.54 13.67 -13.49
N LEU A 11 0.20 13.58 -14.77
CA LEU A 11 0.18 12.32 -15.51
C LEU A 11 1.56 11.64 -15.50
N ALA A 12 2.63 12.41 -15.68
CA ALA A 12 4.00 11.92 -15.61
C ALA A 12 4.34 11.38 -14.22
N LEU A 13 3.90 12.04 -13.13
CA LEU A 13 4.09 11.55 -11.75
C LEU A 13 3.32 10.24 -11.50
N VAL A 14 2.07 10.14 -11.97
CA VAL A 14 1.26 8.92 -11.84
C VAL A 14 1.89 7.77 -12.64
N VAL A 15 2.28 8.02 -13.89
CA VAL A 15 2.95 7.02 -14.73
C VAL A 15 4.29 6.61 -14.13
N MET A 16 5.08 7.55 -13.62
CA MET A 16 6.33 7.26 -12.95
C MET A 16 6.13 6.43 -11.69
N GLY A 17 5.10 6.72 -10.90
CA GLY A 17 4.69 5.91 -9.74
C GLY A 17 4.30 4.48 -10.14
N LEU A 18 3.48 4.32 -11.19
CA LEU A 18 3.10 3.02 -11.73
C LEU A 18 4.31 2.25 -12.29
N VAL A 19 5.21 2.92 -13.00
CA VAL A 19 6.46 2.33 -13.51
C VAL A 19 7.34 1.88 -12.37
N LEU A 20 7.51 2.67 -11.31
CA LEU A 20 8.25 2.28 -10.11
C LEU A 20 7.63 1.05 -9.43
N ILE A 21 6.31 0.98 -9.31
CA ILE A 21 5.60 -0.19 -8.78
C ILE A 21 5.83 -1.41 -9.69
N CYS A 22 5.75 -1.24 -11.01
CA CYS A 22 5.99 -2.31 -11.98
C CYS A 22 7.45 -2.78 -12.00
N VAL A 23 8.43 -1.89 -11.89
CA VAL A 23 9.86 -2.22 -11.82
C VAL A 23 10.20 -2.93 -10.52
N CYS A 24 9.54 -2.54 -9.42
CA CYS A 24 9.70 -3.21 -8.12
C CYS A 24 8.90 -4.51 -8.03
N SER A 25 7.86 -4.71 -8.87
CA SER A 25 7.09 -5.96 -8.91
C SER A 25 7.87 -7.05 -9.67
N LYS A 26 8.01 -8.22 -9.04
CA LYS A 26 8.75 -9.37 -9.61
C LYS A 26 7.96 -10.17 -10.66
N THR A 27 6.93 -9.62 -11.28
CA THR A 27 6.10 -10.33 -12.26
C THR A 27 6.85 -10.55 -13.57
N HIS A 28 6.85 -11.79 -14.07
CA HIS A 28 7.68 -12.25 -15.19
C HIS A 28 7.31 -11.57 -16.54
N SER A 29 6.04 -11.22 -16.74
CA SER A 29 5.57 -10.54 -17.97
C SER A 29 6.07 -9.10 -18.10
N LEU A 30 6.19 -8.40 -16.99
CA LEU A 30 6.65 -7.00 -16.96
C LEU A 30 8.17 -6.88 -17.01
N LYS A 31 8.93 -7.95 -16.71
CA LYS A 31 10.39 -7.95 -16.80
C LYS A 31 10.92 -7.76 -18.23
N GLY A 32 10.20 -8.24 -19.24
CA GLY A 32 10.56 -8.04 -20.64
C GLY A 32 10.45 -6.57 -21.06
N LEU A 33 9.32 -5.95 -20.69
CA LEU A 33 9.04 -4.54 -20.99
C LEU A 33 9.99 -3.61 -20.19
N ALA A 34 10.21 -3.95 -18.90
CA ALA A 34 11.13 -3.21 -18.03
C ALA A 34 12.60 -3.31 -18.50
N ARG A 35 13.03 -4.48 -19.05
CA ARG A 35 14.37 -4.63 -19.63
C ARG A 35 14.54 -3.82 -20.91
N GLY A 36 13.55 -3.84 -21.81
CA GLY A 36 13.55 -3.01 -23.02
C GLY A 36 13.58 -1.51 -22.69
N GLY A 37 12.74 -1.06 -21.77
CA GLY A 37 12.74 0.31 -21.28
C GLY A 37 14.05 0.70 -20.58
N ALA A 38 14.61 -0.18 -19.74
CA ALA A 38 15.89 0.05 -19.06
C ALA A 38 17.07 0.12 -20.05
N GLN A 39 17.06 -0.64 -21.14
CA GLN A 39 18.09 -0.55 -22.20
C GLN A 39 18.02 0.78 -22.94
N ILE A 40 16.82 1.23 -23.33
CA ILE A 40 16.63 2.56 -23.97
C ILE A 40 17.06 3.66 -23.00
N PHE A 41 16.69 3.58 -21.73
CA PHE A 41 17.02 4.52 -20.67
C PHE A 41 18.54 4.58 -20.42
N SER A 42 19.23 3.43 -20.48
CA SER A 42 20.69 3.34 -20.30
C SER A 42 21.49 3.93 -21.47
N CYS A 43 20.91 3.96 -22.67
CA CYS A 43 21.55 4.59 -23.83
C CYS A 43 21.43 6.12 -23.84
N VAL A 44 20.39 6.68 -23.19
CA VAL A 44 20.09 8.13 -23.22
C VAL A 44 20.67 8.87 -22.01
N ILE A 45 20.79 8.19 -20.86
CA ILE A 45 21.22 8.83 -19.60
C ILE A 45 22.72 8.64 -19.37
N PRO A 46 23.46 9.72 -19.05
CA PRO A 46 24.88 9.63 -18.70
C PRO A 46 25.14 8.68 -17.52
N GLU A 47 26.24 7.94 -17.55
CA GLU A 47 26.56 6.95 -16.50
C GLU A 47 26.65 7.54 -15.09
N CYS A 48 27.07 8.83 -14.96
CA CYS A 48 27.11 9.50 -13.66
C CYS A 48 25.70 9.62 -13.04
N LEU A 49 24.69 9.92 -13.87
CA LEU A 49 23.30 10.04 -13.44
C LEU A 49 22.69 8.67 -13.14
N GLN A 50 23.00 7.65 -13.95
CA GLN A 50 22.59 6.26 -13.67
C GLN A 50 23.13 5.78 -12.32
N ARG A 51 24.40 6.04 -12.02
CA ARG A 51 25.04 5.71 -10.73
C ARG A 51 24.41 6.47 -9.57
N ALA A 52 24.11 7.77 -9.75
CA ALA A 52 23.42 8.57 -8.74
C ALA A 52 22.01 8.05 -8.47
N MET A 53 21.24 7.76 -9.53
CA MET A 53 19.90 7.19 -9.44
C MET A 53 19.91 5.82 -8.74
N HIS A 54 20.83 4.95 -9.11
CA HIS A 54 20.97 3.64 -8.46
C HIS A 54 21.29 3.77 -6.96
N ARG A 55 22.19 4.69 -6.58
CA ARG A 55 22.50 4.96 -5.17
C ARG A 55 21.28 5.50 -4.43
N SER A 56 20.54 6.44 -5.02
CA SER A 56 19.32 7.01 -4.44
C SER A 56 18.25 5.95 -4.25
N LEU A 57 17.99 5.12 -5.27
CA LEU A 57 17.02 4.02 -5.16
C LEU A 57 17.46 2.98 -4.12
N HIS A 58 18.76 2.64 -4.08
CA HIS A 58 19.27 1.75 -3.05
C HIS A 58 19.06 2.33 -1.64
N TYR A 59 19.38 3.62 -1.44
CA TYR A 59 19.15 4.32 -0.18
C TYR A 59 17.65 4.29 0.20
N LEU A 60 16.76 4.64 -0.73
CA LEU A 60 15.33 4.72 -0.47
C LEU A 60 14.71 3.37 -0.09
N PHE A 61 15.06 2.29 -0.79
CA PHE A 61 14.37 1.00 -0.67
C PHE A 61 15.12 -0.07 0.10
N HIS A 62 16.45 0.08 0.30
CA HIS A 62 17.29 -0.95 0.91
C HIS A 62 17.98 -0.50 2.20
N THR A 63 17.71 0.72 2.65
CA THR A 63 18.20 1.21 3.95
C THR A 63 17.06 1.72 4.83
N ARG A 64 17.25 1.69 6.13
CA ARG A 64 16.30 2.33 7.05
C ARG A 64 16.42 3.85 6.93
N ASN A 65 15.36 4.50 6.47
CA ASN A 65 15.30 5.96 6.34
C ASN A 65 13.87 6.45 6.62
N HIS A 66 13.72 7.73 6.89
CA HIS A 66 12.43 8.34 7.21
C HIS A 66 11.79 9.06 6.01
N THR A 67 12.37 8.96 4.81
CA THR A 67 11.93 9.70 3.62
C THR A 67 10.47 9.42 3.30
N PHE A 68 10.06 8.14 3.32
CA PHE A 68 8.67 7.77 3.02
C PHE A 68 7.69 8.14 4.14
N ILE A 69 8.14 8.18 5.39
CA ILE A 69 7.32 8.69 6.51
C ILE A 69 7.03 10.17 6.28
N VAL A 70 8.07 10.97 6.00
CA VAL A 70 7.91 12.40 5.72
C VAL A 70 7.04 12.62 4.49
N LEU A 71 7.30 11.89 3.41
CA LEU A 71 6.50 11.97 2.18
C LEU A 71 5.02 11.64 2.46
N HIS A 72 4.73 10.59 3.22
CA HIS A 72 3.37 10.23 3.60
C HIS A 72 2.67 11.34 4.36
N LEU A 73 3.32 11.90 5.38
CA LEU A 73 2.75 12.98 6.19
C LEU A 73 2.56 14.27 5.38
N VAL A 74 3.48 14.59 4.47
CA VAL A 74 3.36 15.75 3.57
C VAL A 74 2.18 15.57 2.61
N LEU A 75 2.07 14.42 1.94
CA LEU A 75 0.97 14.15 1.01
C LEU A 75 -0.38 14.18 1.73
N GLN A 76 -0.46 13.58 2.92
CA GLN A 76 -1.67 13.60 3.73
C GLN A 76 -2.00 15.03 4.18
N GLY A 77 -1.00 15.79 4.64
CA GLY A 77 -1.16 17.20 5.01
C GLY A 77 -1.66 18.05 3.84
N MET A 78 -1.11 17.87 2.63
CA MET A 78 -1.56 18.58 1.43
C MET A 78 -3.04 18.29 1.11
N VAL A 79 -3.45 17.02 1.08
CA VAL A 79 -4.84 16.64 0.80
C VAL A 79 -5.79 17.27 1.83
N TYR A 80 -5.46 17.22 3.12
CA TYR A 80 -6.33 17.77 4.15
C TYR A 80 -6.32 19.30 4.21
N THR A 81 -5.22 19.94 3.81
CA THR A 81 -5.17 21.41 3.65
C THR A 81 -6.09 21.86 2.52
N GLU A 82 -5.98 21.20 1.36
CA GLU A 82 -6.86 21.51 0.21
C GLU A 82 -8.33 21.18 0.50
N TYR A 83 -8.60 20.06 1.17
CA TYR A 83 -9.94 19.69 1.60
C TYR A 83 -10.54 20.75 2.55
N THR A 84 -9.77 21.21 3.53
CA THR A 84 -10.23 22.21 4.50
C THR A 84 -10.48 23.56 3.84
N TRP A 85 -9.60 23.98 2.95
CA TRP A 85 -9.64 25.31 2.37
C TRP A 85 -10.66 25.43 1.23
N GLU A 86 -10.68 24.43 0.34
CA GLU A 86 -11.45 24.51 -0.90
C GLU A 86 -12.81 23.80 -0.81
N VAL A 87 -12.93 22.72 -0.01
CA VAL A 87 -14.17 21.93 0.04
C VAL A 87 -14.99 22.21 1.29
N PHE A 88 -14.37 22.17 2.46
CA PHE A 88 -15.07 22.28 3.75
C PHE A 88 -15.78 23.65 3.88
N GLY A 89 -15.10 24.75 3.55
CA GLY A 89 -15.67 26.09 3.61
C GLY A 89 -16.92 26.24 2.72
N TYR A 90 -16.82 25.87 1.45
CA TYR A 90 -17.95 25.94 0.51
C TYR A 90 -19.09 24.99 0.88
N CYS A 91 -18.79 23.78 1.35
CA CYS A 91 -19.82 22.85 1.78
C CYS A 91 -20.57 23.34 3.01
N GLN A 92 -19.91 24.08 3.90
CA GLN A 92 -20.55 24.70 5.05
C GLN A 92 -21.51 25.82 4.61
N GLU A 93 -21.15 26.65 3.64
CA GLU A 93 -22.01 27.66 3.06
C GLU A 93 -23.24 27.06 2.34
N LEU A 94 -23.11 25.88 1.79
CA LEU A 94 -24.17 25.10 1.12
C LEU A 94 -24.98 24.23 2.09
N GLU A 95 -24.86 24.43 3.40
CA GLU A 95 -25.63 23.76 4.47
C GLU A 95 -25.44 22.22 4.47
N PHE A 96 -24.28 21.71 4.03
CA PHE A 96 -23.97 20.29 4.17
C PHE A 96 -23.95 19.87 5.64
N SER A 97 -24.40 18.65 5.92
CA SER A 97 -24.38 18.12 7.28
C SER A 97 -22.96 18.10 7.86
N LEU A 98 -22.79 18.73 9.02
CA LEU A 98 -21.50 18.84 9.70
C LEU A 98 -20.87 17.46 10.00
N TYR A 99 -21.69 16.45 10.33
CA TYR A 99 -21.20 15.09 10.56
C TYR A 99 -20.49 14.51 9.34
N TYR A 100 -21.04 14.78 8.17
CA TYR A 100 -20.48 14.33 6.90
C TYR A 100 -19.14 15.00 6.58
N LEU A 101 -19.03 16.29 6.89
CA LEU A 101 -17.82 17.08 6.66
C LEU A 101 -16.71 16.78 7.68
N LEU A 102 -17.06 16.38 8.91
CA LEU A 102 -16.10 16.06 9.97
C LEU A 102 -15.57 14.62 9.91
N LEU A 103 -16.28 13.71 9.22
CA LEU A 103 -15.88 12.31 9.11
C LEU A 103 -14.44 12.11 8.57
N PRO A 104 -13.97 12.83 7.53
CA PRO A 104 -12.59 12.74 7.08
C PRO A 104 -11.57 13.06 8.17
N TYR A 105 -11.83 14.05 9.01
CA TYR A 105 -10.90 14.43 10.09
C TYR A 105 -10.86 13.39 11.22
N LEU A 106 -12.00 12.78 11.54
CA LEU A 106 -12.04 11.67 12.50
C LEU A 106 -11.20 10.50 11.97
N LEU A 107 -11.38 10.16 10.69
CA LEU A 107 -10.59 9.11 10.04
C LEU A 107 -9.09 9.47 10.01
N LEU A 108 -8.75 10.75 9.79
CA LEU A 108 -7.35 11.23 9.84
C LEU A 108 -6.73 10.98 11.22
N VAL A 109 -7.43 11.31 12.29
CA VAL A 109 -6.91 11.13 13.67
C VAL A 109 -6.65 9.65 13.95
N VAL A 110 -7.60 8.77 13.63
CA VAL A 110 -7.44 7.32 13.82
C VAL A 110 -6.34 6.77 12.93
N ASN A 111 -6.22 7.29 11.70
CA ASN A 111 -5.17 6.92 10.75
C ASN A 111 -3.78 7.29 11.27
N LEU A 112 -3.57 8.52 11.69
CA LEU A 112 -2.28 8.99 12.23
C LEU A 112 -1.88 8.22 13.50
N PHE A 113 -2.85 7.89 14.35
CA PHE A 113 -2.60 7.09 15.54
C PHE A 113 -2.16 5.67 15.19
N SER A 114 -2.90 4.98 14.31
CA SER A 114 -2.56 3.62 13.88
C SER A 114 -1.28 3.57 13.03
N PHE A 115 -1.01 4.59 12.22
CA PHE A 115 0.25 4.78 11.51
C PHE A 115 1.43 4.87 12.49
N THR A 116 1.32 5.74 13.50
CA THR A 116 2.36 5.91 14.53
C THR A 116 2.60 4.60 15.27
N LEU A 117 1.53 3.91 15.70
CA LEU A 117 1.68 2.60 16.34
C LEU A 117 2.39 1.59 15.42
N THR A 118 2.09 1.58 14.14
CA THR A 118 2.75 0.69 13.17
C THR A 118 4.23 1.01 13.03
N CYS A 119 4.62 2.29 13.05
CA CYS A 119 6.01 2.73 12.95
C CYS A 119 6.84 2.33 14.19
N VAL A 120 6.28 2.46 15.40
CA VAL A 120 7.06 2.33 16.65
C VAL A 120 6.95 0.97 17.32
N THR A 121 5.87 0.22 17.05
CA THR A 121 5.68 -1.08 17.72
C THR A 121 6.67 -2.11 17.21
N ASN A 122 7.22 -2.90 18.14
CA ASN A 122 8.07 -4.05 17.83
C ASN A 122 7.30 -5.05 16.94
N PRO A 123 7.80 -5.42 15.75
CA PRO A 123 7.12 -6.36 14.86
C PRO A 123 7.16 -7.82 15.34
N GLY A 124 7.82 -8.13 16.44
CA GLY A 124 8.11 -9.49 16.91
C GLY A 124 9.56 -9.89 16.63
N ILE A 125 10.51 -9.04 17.01
CA ILE A 125 11.95 -9.29 16.83
C ILE A 125 12.37 -10.52 17.64
N ILE A 126 13.08 -11.44 16.97
CA ILE A 126 13.61 -12.65 17.58
C ILE A 126 15.00 -12.37 18.12
N THR A 127 15.18 -12.65 19.40
CA THR A 127 16.43 -12.52 20.15
C THR A 127 16.80 -13.85 20.78
N LYS A 128 18.04 -13.99 21.29
CA LYS A 128 18.45 -15.19 22.02
C LYS A 128 17.57 -15.50 23.24
N ALA A 129 17.00 -14.45 23.85
CA ALA A 129 16.17 -14.61 25.05
C ALA A 129 14.76 -15.18 24.73
N ASN A 130 14.21 -14.88 23.54
CA ASN A 130 12.86 -15.30 23.16
C ASN A 130 12.81 -16.37 22.05
N GLU A 131 13.97 -16.80 21.54
CA GLU A 131 14.10 -17.80 20.48
C GLU A 131 13.29 -19.07 20.78
N LEU A 132 13.52 -19.65 21.97
CA LEU A 132 12.86 -20.90 22.39
C LEU A 132 11.32 -20.75 22.42
N LEU A 133 10.84 -19.61 22.88
CA LEU A 133 9.42 -19.30 22.93
C LEU A 133 8.78 -19.33 21.54
N PHE A 134 9.42 -18.69 20.57
CA PHE A 134 8.92 -18.63 19.19
C PHE A 134 9.10 -19.92 18.41
N LEU A 135 10.06 -20.78 18.76
CA LEU A 135 10.24 -22.09 18.13
C LEU A 135 9.04 -23.02 18.34
N HIS A 136 8.26 -22.82 19.38
CA HIS A 136 7.06 -23.61 19.70
C HIS A 136 5.74 -22.92 19.30
N ALA A 137 5.80 -21.71 18.70
CA ALA A 137 4.60 -20.92 18.40
C ALA A 137 3.84 -21.46 17.17
N TYR A 138 4.55 -21.98 16.18
CA TYR A 138 3.97 -22.51 14.93
C TYR A 138 4.59 -23.86 14.57
N GLU A 139 3.78 -24.68 13.91
CA GLU A 139 4.24 -25.93 13.32
C GLU A 139 5.18 -25.66 12.14
N PHE A 140 6.18 -26.52 11.99
CA PHE A 140 7.11 -26.44 10.86
C PHE A 140 6.50 -27.13 9.65
N ASP A 141 6.69 -26.51 8.49
CA ASP A 141 6.37 -27.06 7.18
C ASP A 141 7.69 -27.44 6.49
N GLU A 142 7.85 -28.72 6.15
CA GLU A 142 9.06 -29.23 5.49
C GLU A 142 9.37 -28.56 4.15
N VAL A 143 8.33 -27.98 3.50
CA VAL A 143 8.47 -27.32 2.19
C VAL A 143 8.89 -25.86 2.31
N MET A 144 8.21 -25.10 3.18
CA MET A 144 8.42 -23.66 3.28
C MET A 144 9.27 -23.26 4.49
N PHE A 145 9.10 -23.95 5.62
CA PHE A 145 9.76 -23.67 6.88
C PHE A 145 10.35 -24.94 7.51
N PRO A 146 11.47 -25.48 6.92
CA PRO A 146 12.10 -26.68 7.44
C PRO A 146 12.68 -26.46 8.84
N LYS A 147 12.67 -27.53 9.65
CA LYS A 147 13.22 -27.52 11.01
C LYS A 147 14.74 -27.24 11.01
N ASN A 148 15.25 -26.72 12.13
CA ASN A 148 16.68 -26.55 12.41
C ASN A 148 17.45 -25.58 11.49
N VAL A 149 16.76 -24.77 10.68
CA VAL A 149 17.42 -23.73 9.90
C VAL A 149 17.93 -22.61 10.81
N ARG A 150 19.19 -22.23 10.63
CA ARG A 150 19.79 -21.09 11.36
C ARG A 150 19.91 -19.87 10.48
N CYS A 151 19.74 -18.70 11.08
CA CYS A 151 20.07 -17.44 10.43
C CYS A 151 21.59 -17.22 10.51
N SER A 152 22.27 -17.08 9.38
CA SER A 152 23.71 -16.83 9.33
C SER A 152 24.12 -15.50 9.98
N THR A 153 23.28 -14.48 9.85
CA THR A 153 23.54 -13.13 10.38
C THR A 153 23.27 -13.04 11.87
N CYS A 154 22.10 -13.54 12.34
CA CYS A 154 21.69 -13.41 13.74
C CYS A 154 22.20 -14.56 14.62
N ALA A 155 22.74 -15.64 14.02
CA ALA A 155 23.17 -16.88 14.69
C ALA A 155 22.06 -17.54 15.56
N LEU A 156 20.77 -17.32 15.18
CA LEU A 156 19.57 -17.85 15.85
C LEU A 156 18.97 -19.00 15.03
N ARG A 157 18.29 -19.93 15.68
CA ARG A 157 17.40 -20.88 15.00
C ARG A 157 16.17 -20.13 14.52
N LYS A 158 15.77 -20.35 13.27
CA LYS A 158 14.60 -19.68 12.69
C LYS A 158 13.33 -20.41 13.10
N PRO A 159 12.42 -19.79 13.87
CA PRO A 159 11.08 -20.31 14.07
C PRO A 159 10.32 -20.41 12.74
N ALA A 160 9.32 -21.28 12.67
CA ALA A 160 8.42 -21.31 11.53
C ALA A 160 7.80 -19.93 11.31
N ARG A 161 7.48 -19.59 10.05
CA ARG A 161 6.94 -18.28 9.63
C ARG A 161 7.86 -17.09 9.91
N SER A 162 9.12 -17.30 10.27
CA SER A 162 10.08 -16.22 10.51
C SER A 162 11.00 -15.97 9.30
N LYS A 163 11.47 -14.72 9.20
CA LYS A 163 12.44 -14.31 8.18
C LYS A 163 13.39 -13.26 8.72
N HIS A 164 14.65 -13.30 8.24
CA HIS A 164 15.61 -12.22 8.44
C HIS A 164 15.31 -11.10 7.46
N CYS A 165 15.15 -9.88 7.98
CA CYS A 165 15.03 -8.67 7.17
C CYS A 165 16.41 -8.05 6.98
N SER A 166 16.87 -7.95 5.74
CA SER A 166 18.17 -7.35 5.40
C SER A 166 18.21 -5.83 5.64
N VAL A 167 17.08 -5.14 5.57
CA VAL A 167 16.97 -3.69 5.81
C VAL A 167 17.09 -3.37 7.30
N CYS A 168 16.37 -4.15 8.14
CA CYS A 168 16.36 -3.96 9.59
C CYS A 168 17.47 -4.71 10.32
N ASN A 169 18.10 -5.69 9.65
CA ASN A 169 19.17 -6.54 10.18
C ASN A 169 18.78 -7.38 11.41
N TRP A 170 17.54 -7.85 11.46
CA TRP A 170 17.06 -8.79 12.47
C TRP A 170 16.06 -9.81 11.92
N CYS A 171 15.85 -10.89 12.67
CA CYS A 171 14.81 -11.87 12.39
C CYS A 171 13.49 -11.44 13.02
N VAL A 172 12.39 -11.59 12.29
CA VAL A 172 11.05 -11.23 12.74
C VAL A 172 10.15 -12.46 12.71
N HIS A 173 9.40 -12.65 13.80
CA HIS A 173 8.40 -13.70 13.96
C HIS A 173 7.13 -13.40 13.13
N ARG A 174 6.62 -14.41 12.43
CA ARG A 174 5.48 -14.27 11.50
C ARG A 174 5.68 -13.07 10.57
N PHE A 175 6.86 -13.05 9.93
CA PHE A 175 7.27 -11.94 9.06
C PHE A 175 6.32 -11.81 7.86
N ASP A 176 5.73 -10.62 7.70
CA ASP A 176 4.91 -10.30 6.55
C ASP A 176 5.75 -9.64 5.45
N HIS A 177 6.21 -8.42 5.69
CA HIS A 177 7.10 -7.68 4.80
C HIS A 177 7.85 -6.58 5.56
N HIS A 178 8.87 -5.98 4.94
CA HIS A 178 9.41 -4.69 5.36
C HIS A 178 8.66 -3.58 4.65
N CYS A 179 8.04 -2.69 5.39
CA CYS A 179 7.27 -1.58 4.84
C CYS A 179 8.07 -0.28 4.89
N VAL A 180 8.45 0.22 3.73
CA VAL A 180 9.22 1.48 3.62
C VAL A 180 8.42 2.69 4.09
N TRP A 181 7.09 2.67 3.92
CA TRP A 181 6.18 3.75 4.31
C TRP A 181 6.13 3.98 5.83
N VAL A 182 6.31 2.96 6.62
CA VAL A 182 6.36 3.04 8.09
C VAL A 182 7.78 2.83 8.64
N ASN A 183 8.77 2.62 7.77
CA ASN A 183 10.17 2.33 8.09
C ASN A 183 10.34 1.23 9.15
N ASN A 184 9.49 0.21 9.10
CA ASN A 184 9.46 -0.90 10.03
C ASN A 184 9.11 -2.21 9.31
N CYS A 185 9.46 -3.35 9.91
CA CYS A 185 8.90 -4.63 9.51
C CYS A 185 7.46 -4.76 9.99
N ILE A 186 6.64 -5.44 9.19
CA ILE A 186 5.31 -5.91 9.60
C ILE A 186 5.44 -7.39 9.96
N GLY A 187 4.99 -7.74 11.14
CA GLY A 187 5.07 -9.10 11.70
C GLY A 187 4.02 -9.35 12.77
N ALA A 188 4.18 -10.40 13.57
CA ALA A 188 3.17 -10.91 14.48
C ALA A 188 2.53 -9.85 15.40
N TRP A 189 3.30 -8.86 15.86
CA TRP A 189 2.85 -7.96 16.93
C TRP A 189 2.29 -6.64 16.42
N ASN A 190 2.63 -6.20 15.21
CA ASN A 190 2.16 -4.93 14.65
C ASN A 190 1.26 -5.05 13.43
N ILE A 191 1.02 -6.24 12.90
CA ILE A 191 0.13 -6.48 11.74
C ILE A 191 -1.28 -5.90 11.97
N ARG A 192 -1.84 -5.99 13.19
CA ARG A 192 -3.15 -5.43 13.55
C ARG A 192 -3.20 -3.91 13.37
N TYR A 193 -2.16 -3.19 13.79
CA TYR A 193 -2.07 -1.74 13.63
C TYR A 193 -1.90 -1.36 12.16
N PHE A 194 -1.14 -2.16 11.42
CA PHE A 194 -0.99 -1.99 9.98
C PHE A 194 -2.32 -2.17 9.23
N LEU A 195 -3.12 -3.17 9.57
CA LEU A 195 -4.45 -3.37 8.95
C LEU A 195 -5.41 -2.22 9.28
N ILE A 196 -5.42 -1.73 10.52
CA ILE A 196 -6.23 -0.57 10.92
C ILE A 196 -5.75 0.69 10.18
N TYR A 197 -4.43 0.90 10.11
CA TYR A 197 -3.84 1.99 9.34
C TYR A 197 -4.26 1.94 7.87
N LEU A 198 -4.16 0.79 7.21
CA LEU A 198 -4.53 0.63 5.81
C LEU A 198 -6.04 0.84 5.58
N LEU A 199 -6.88 0.29 6.47
CA LEU A 199 -8.33 0.47 6.42
C LEU A 199 -8.72 1.95 6.57
N THR A 200 -8.19 2.63 7.58
CA THR A 200 -8.52 4.04 7.84
C THR A 200 -7.96 4.97 6.77
N LEU A 201 -6.79 4.67 6.19
CA LEU A 201 -6.23 5.42 5.07
C LEU A 201 -7.10 5.28 3.81
N THR A 202 -7.56 4.06 3.51
CA THR A 202 -8.46 3.79 2.38
C THR A 202 -9.80 4.50 2.57
N ALA A 203 -10.39 4.36 3.76
CA ALA A 203 -11.65 5.02 4.11
C ALA A 203 -11.54 6.54 4.06
N SER A 204 -10.44 7.10 4.54
CA SER A 204 -10.13 8.54 4.50
C SER A 204 -10.08 9.07 3.07
N ALA A 205 -9.30 8.41 2.20
CA ALA A 205 -9.21 8.80 0.79
C ALA A 205 -10.58 8.71 0.08
N ALA A 206 -11.31 7.61 0.31
CA ALA A 206 -12.65 7.42 -0.25
C ALA A 206 -13.65 8.48 0.24
N THR A 207 -13.62 8.82 1.53
CA THR A 207 -14.53 9.82 2.11
C THR A 207 -14.25 11.21 1.56
N VAL A 208 -12.96 11.61 1.46
CA VAL A 208 -12.59 12.90 0.83
C VAL A 208 -13.05 12.92 -0.64
N ALA A 209 -12.86 11.81 -1.37
CA ALA A 209 -13.32 11.71 -2.76
C ALA A 209 -14.85 11.86 -2.89
N ILE A 210 -15.62 11.18 -2.02
CA ILE A 210 -17.09 11.25 -2.01
C ILE A 210 -17.55 12.66 -1.69
N VAL A 211 -17.03 13.29 -0.64
CA VAL A 211 -17.43 14.66 -0.24
C VAL A 211 -17.12 15.66 -1.36
N SER A 212 -15.91 15.60 -1.91
CA SER A 212 -15.51 16.51 -3.01
C SER A 212 -16.33 16.31 -4.27
N THR A 213 -16.68 15.07 -4.61
CA THR A 213 -17.56 14.76 -5.76
C THR A 213 -18.96 15.27 -5.52
N THR A 214 -19.53 15.04 -4.33
CA THR A 214 -20.87 15.51 -3.97
C THR A 214 -20.93 17.03 -4.01
N PHE A 215 -19.89 17.72 -3.54
CA PHE A 215 -19.76 19.16 -3.63
C PHE A 215 -19.82 19.64 -5.09
N LEU A 216 -19.00 19.07 -5.99
CA LEU A 216 -19.00 19.48 -7.40
C LEU A 216 -20.33 19.20 -8.10
N ILE A 217 -20.99 18.07 -7.82
CA ILE A 217 -22.32 17.76 -8.33
C ILE A 217 -23.35 18.79 -7.84
N HIS A 218 -23.32 19.08 -6.55
CA HIS A 218 -24.24 20.05 -5.96
C HIS A 218 -24.06 21.44 -6.57
N LEU A 219 -22.81 21.87 -6.76
CA LEU A 219 -22.49 23.14 -7.40
C LEU A 219 -23.09 23.20 -8.83
N VAL A 220 -22.89 22.15 -9.63
CA VAL A 220 -23.42 22.07 -11.01
C VAL A 220 -24.94 22.15 -11.04
N VAL A 221 -25.61 21.46 -10.11
CA VAL A 221 -27.08 21.42 -10.03
C VAL A 221 -27.65 22.76 -9.54
N MET A 222 -27.07 23.35 -8.48
CA MET A 222 -27.58 24.60 -7.90
C MET A 222 -27.33 25.82 -8.79
N SER A 223 -26.29 25.78 -9.62
CA SER A 223 -25.98 26.86 -10.55
C SER A 223 -26.63 26.68 -11.93
N ASP A 224 -27.49 25.67 -12.11
CA ASP A 224 -28.14 25.34 -13.39
C ASP A 224 -27.20 25.35 -14.60
N LEU A 225 -25.91 24.96 -14.38
CA LEU A 225 -24.86 25.06 -15.40
C LEU A 225 -25.18 24.31 -16.70
N TYR A 226 -26.02 23.27 -16.65
CA TYR A 226 -26.47 22.56 -17.86
C TYR A 226 -27.43 23.37 -18.75
N GLN A 227 -28.05 24.42 -18.21
CA GLN A 227 -28.96 25.28 -18.95
C GLN A 227 -28.26 26.53 -19.50
N GLU A 228 -27.03 26.78 -19.06
CA GLU A 228 -26.25 27.91 -19.55
C GLU A 228 -25.79 27.70 -20.98
N THR A 229 -25.68 28.80 -21.71
CA THR A 229 -25.16 28.82 -23.09
C THR A 229 -23.82 29.55 -23.11
N TYR A 230 -22.90 29.07 -23.89
CA TYR A 230 -21.65 29.77 -24.17
C TYR A 230 -21.52 30.15 -25.63
N VAL A 231 -20.72 31.17 -25.90
CA VAL A 231 -20.46 31.66 -27.27
C VAL A 231 -19.08 31.15 -27.66
N ASP A 232 -18.98 30.49 -28.82
CA ASP A 232 -17.70 30.06 -29.37
C ASP A 232 -16.91 31.23 -30.00
N ASP A 233 -15.67 30.99 -30.40
CA ASP A 233 -14.82 32.01 -31.04
C ASP A 233 -15.38 32.53 -32.38
N LEU A 234 -16.38 31.84 -32.94
CA LEU A 234 -17.07 32.22 -34.18
C LEU A 234 -18.40 32.97 -33.94
N GLY A 235 -18.76 33.16 -32.66
CA GLY A 235 -19.98 33.87 -32.28
C GLY A 235 -21.24 33.03 -32.24
N HIS A 236 -21.15 31.68 -32.33
CA HIS A 236 -22.31 30.79 -32.24
C HIS A 236 -22.63 30.46 -30.77
N LEU A 237 -23.92 30.45 -30.46
CA LEU A 237 -24.45 30.02 -29.15
C LEU A 237 -24.52 28.49 -29.09
N HIS A 238 -23.86 27.92 -28.10
CA HIS A 238 -23.89 26.50 -27.80
C HIS A 238 -24.46 26.26 -26.39
N VAL A 239 -25.25 25.21 -26.23
CA VAL A 239 -25.67 24.75 -24.90
C VAL A 239 -24.50 24.01 -24.26
N MET A 240 -24.35 24.15 -22.93
CA MET A 240 -23.32 23.48 -22.15
C MET A 240 -23.42 21.96 -22.35
N ASP A 241 -22.41 21.36 -22.95
CA ASP A 241 -22.26 19.92 -23.03
C ASP A 241 -21.37 19.37 -21.88
N THR A 242 -21.35 18.06 -21.73
CA THR A 242 -20.58 17.40 -20.66
C THR A 242 -19.07 17.67 -20.77
N VAL A 243 -18.54 17.79 -21.97
CA VAL A 243 -17.10 18.04 -22.20
C VAL A 243 -16.75 19.46 -21.77
N PHE A 244 -17.56 20.42 -22.19
CA PHE A 244 -17.37 21.81 -21.81
C PHE A 244 -17.58 22.03 -20.32
N LEU A 245 -18.55 21.35 -19.69
CA LEU A 245 -18.76 21.38 -18.25
C LEU A 245 -17.52 20.87 -17.50
N ILE A 246 -16.95 19.75 -17.91
CA ILE A 246 -15.71 19.21 -17.31
C ILE A 246 -14.58 20.24 -17.46
N GLN A 247 -14.44 20.83 -18.65
CA GLN A 247 -13.44 21.85 -18.90
C GLN A 247 -13.67 23.10 -18.02
N TYR A 248 -14.91 23.55 -17.87
CA TYR A 248 -15.30 24.66 -17.02
C TYR A 248 -14.94 24.39 -15.56
N LEU A 249 -15.35 23.24 -15.00
CA LEU A 249 -15.03 22.86 -13.61
C LEU A 249 -13.52 22.79 -13.40
N PHE A 250 -12.80 22.30 -14.39
CA PHE A 250 -11.37 22.19 -14.34
C PHE A 250 -10.67 23.56 -14.33
N LEU A 251 -11.16 24.53 -15.09
CA LEU A 251 -10.61 25.87 -15.18
C LEU A 251 -11.00 26.72 -13.95
N THR A 252 -12.21 26.51 -13.41
CA THR A 252 -12.75 27.29 -12.30
C THR A 252 -12.26 26.76 -10.93
N PHE A 253 -12.20 25.42 -10.78
CA PHE A 253 -11.83 24.74 -9.52
C PHE A 253 -10.64 23.78 -9.68
N PRO A 254 -9.49 24.23 -10.24
CA PRO A 254 -8.39 23.34 -10.59
C PRO A 254 -7.87 22.55 -9.39
N ARG A 255 -7.76 23.17 -8.22
CA ARG A 255 -7.25 22.51 -7.00
C ARG A 255 -8.15 21.36 -6.56
N ILE A 256 -9.46 21.58 -6.50
CA ILE A 256 -10.43 20.54 -6.12
C ILE A 256 -10.40 19.39 -7.11
N VAL A 257 -10.39 19.67 -8.42
CA VAL A 257 -10.39 18.64 -9.47
C VAL A 257 -9.10 17.82 -9.44
N PHE A 258 -7.94 18.45 -9.23
CA PHE A 258 -6.67 17.72 -9.08
C PHE A 258 -6.63 16.88 -7.81
N MET A 259 -7.03 17.44 -6.67
CA MET A 259 -7.10 16.71 -5.41
C MET A 259 -8.06 15.52 -5.56
N LEU A 260 -9.24 15.73 -6.14
CA LEU A 260 -10.24 14.68 -6.37
C LEU A 260 -9.66 13.56 -7.25
N GLY A 261 -9.06 13.90 -8.39
CA GLY A 261 -8.41 12.93 -9.25
C GLY A 261 -7.34 12.09 -8.52
N PHE A 262 -6.52 12.75 -7.71
CA PHE A 262 -5.50 12.09 -6.90
C PHE A 262 -6.11 11.14 -5.87
N VAL A 263 -7.09 11.59 -5.07
CA VAL A 263 -7.67 10.74 -4.00
C VAL A 263 -8.54 9.62 -4.55
N VAL A 264 -9.17 9.80 -5.73
CA VAL A 264 -9.91 8.73 -6.43
C VAL A 264 -8.96 7.61 -6.86
N VAL A 265 -7.88 7.93 -7.56
CA VAL A 265 -6.88 6.94 -7.97
C VAL A 265 -6.27 6.25 -6.75
N LEU A 266 -5.92 7.03 -5.72
CA LEU A 266 -5.38 6.51 -4.48
C LEU A 266 -6.36 5.56 -3.77
N SER A 267 -7.65 5.88 -3.74
CA SER A 267 -8.71 5.05 -3.13
C SER A 267 -8.80 3.68 -3.81
N PHE A 268 -8.74 3.62 -5.14
CA PHE A 268 -8.75 2.35 -5.87
C PHE A 268 -7.49 1.51 -5.60
N LEU A 269 -6.31 2.14 -5.61
CA LEU A 269 -5.05 1.44 -5.33
C LEU A 269 -5.00 0.90 -3.90
N LEU A 270 -5.35 1.74 -2.93
CA LEU A 270 -5.41 1.35 -1.51
C LEU A 270 -6.52 0.32 -1.27
N GLY A 271 -7.68 0.47 -1.91
CA GLY A 271 -8.79 -0.49 -1.82
C GLY A 271 -8.39 -1.88 -2.32
N GLY A 272 -7.73 -1.96 -3.48
CA GLY A 272 -7.19 -3.21 -4.00
C GLY A 272 -6.17 -3.84 -3.06
N TYR A 273 -5.26 -3.04 -2.50
CA TYR A 273 -4.28 -3.53 -1.54
C TYR A 273 -4.92 -3.95 -0.21
N LEU A 274 -5.91 -3.21 0.26
CA LEU A 274 -6.70 -3.57 1.45
C LEU A 274 -7.43 -4.91 1.25
N CYS A 275 -8.10 -5.11 0.13
CA CYS A 275 -8.76 -6.38 -0.20
C CYS A 275 -7.77 -7.55 -0.19
N PHE A 276 -6.58 -7.36 -0.77
CA PHE A 276 -5.52 -8.35 -0.73
C PHE A 276 -5.03 -8.63 0.70
N ALA A 277 -4.78 -7.60 1.50
CA ALA A 277 -4.35 -7.75 2.89
C ALA A 277 -5.41 -8.45 3.76
N LEU A 278 -6.70 -8.13 3.56
CA LEU A 278 -7.82 -8.79 4.24
C LEU A 278 -7.96 -10.25 3.80
N TYR A 279 -7.76 -10.56 2.53
CA TYR A 279 -7.73 -11.94 2.04
C TYR A 279 -6.62 -12.75 2.74
N LEU A 280 -5.40 -12.20 2.84
CA LEU A 280 -4.30 -12.85 3.54
C LEU A 280 -4.61 -13.03 5.04
N ALA A 281 -5.22 -12.03 5.67
CA ALA A 281 -5.66 -12.12 7.05
C ALA A 281 -6.73 -13.20 7.25
N ALA A 282 -7.73 -13.26 6.36
CA ALA A 282 -8.80 -14.24 6.39
C ALA A 282 -8.31 -15.69 6.21
N THR A 283 -7.25 -15.87 5.42
CA THR A 283 -6.62 -17.18 5.17
C THR A 283 -5.44 -17.49 6.10
N ASN A 284 -5.14 -16.62 7.06
CA ASN A 284 -3.97 -16.69 7.93
C ASN A 284 -2.65 -16.90 7.17
N GLN A 285 -2.48 -16.19 6.07
CA GLN A 285 -1.24 -16.14 5.32
C GLN A 285 -0.53 -14.82 5.53
N THR A 286 0.78 -14.80 5.33
CA THR A 286 1.57 -13.57 5.24
C THR A 286 1.89 -13.26 3.79
N THR A 287 2.16 -12.00 3.48
CA THR A 287 2.62 -11.57 2.15
C THR A 287 3.87 -12.36 1.74
N ASN A 288 4.79 -12.61 2.67
CA ASN A 288 5.99 -13.41 2.41
C ASN A 288 5.66 -14.86 2.06
N GLU A 289 4.67 -15.49 2.71
CA GLU A 289 4.21 -16.85 2.44
C GLU A 289 3.52 -16.93 1.08
N TRP A 290 2.65 -15.98 0.76
CA TRP A 290 2.00 -15.85 -0.54
C TRP A 290 3.02 -15.85 -1.69
N TYR A 291 3.98 -14.92 -1.66
CA TYR A 291 5.00 -14.83 -2.70
C TYR A 291 5.92 -16.04 -2.78
N ARG A 292 6.15 -16.74 -1.67
CA ARG A 292 6.94 -17.98 -1.68
C ARG A 292 6.14 -19.16 -2.23
N GLY A 293 4.84 -19.21 -1.96
CA GLY A 293 3.91 -20.20 -2.51
C GLY A 293 3.82 -20.09 -4.03
N ASP A 294 3.67 -18.89 -4.57
CA ASP A 294 3.66 -18.64 -6.02
C ASP A 294 4.96 -19.08 -6.71
N TRP A 295 6.11 -18.90 -6.05
CA TRP A 295 7.39 -19.43 -6.57
C TRP A 295 7.40 -20.95 -6.68
N ALA A 296 6.78 -21.67 -5.76
CA ALA A 296 6.63 -23.12 -5.85
C ALA A 296 5.75 -23.54 -7.04
N TRP A 297 4.77 -22.70 -7.42
CA TRP A 297 3.99 -22.87 -8.65
C TRP A 297 4.78 -22.53 -9.92
N CYS A 298 5.59 -21.49 -9.90
CA CYS A 298 6.40 -21.06 -11.04
C CYS A 298 7.56 -22.05 -11.35
N LEU A 299 7.98 -22.86 -10.36
CA LEU A 299 8.90 -23.99 -10.56
C LEU A 299 8.27 -25.12 -11.41
N ARG A 300 6.98 -25.06 -11.74
CA ARG A 300 6.34 -25.89 -12.78
C ARG A 300 6.60 -25.41 -14.22
N CYS A 301 7.29 -24.27 -14.41
CA CYS A 301 7.71 -23.84 -15.74
C CYS A 301 8.72 -24.86 -16.31
N PRO A 302 8.47 -25.42 -17.51
CA PRO A 302 9.28 -26.52 -18.08
C PRO A 302 10.73 -26.14 -18.39
N LEU A 303 11.15 -24.91 -18.16
CA LEU A 303 12.51 -24.40 -18.38
C LEU A 303 13.49 -24.64 -17.21
N VAL A 304 13.02 -25.18 -16.07
CA VAL A 304 13.86 -25.56 -14.94
C VAL A 304 13.86 -27.09 -14.85
N ALA A 305 14.95 -27.74 -15.30
CA ALA A 305 15.10 -29.18 -15.23
C ALA A 305 14.95 -29.69 -13.79
N ARG A 306 13.84 -30.35 -13.49
CA ARG A 306 13.63 -31.13 -12.26
C ARG A 306 14.14 -32.56 -12.46
N PRO A 307 14.70 -33.20 -11.42
CA PRO A 307 14.84 -34.64 -11.44
C PRO A 307 13.46 -35.29 -11.55
N PRO A 308 13.31 -36.36 -12.39
CA PRO A 308 12.01 -36.93 -12.76
C PRO A 308 11.22 -37.61 -11.62
N SER A 309 11.71 -37.63 -10.40
CA SER A 309 11.16 -38.37 -9.27
C SER A 309 10.47 -37.53 -8.19
N ALA A 310 10.36 -36.20 -8.34
CA ALA A 310 9.73 -35.37 -7.35
C ALA A 310 8.24 -35.09 -7.70
N GLU A 311 7.31 -35.77 -7.03
CA GLU A 311 5.90 -35.40 -7.06
C GLU A 311 5.71 -33.92 -6.70
N PRO A 312 4.78 -33.20 -7.36
CA PRO A 312 4.49 -31.80 -7.04
C PRO A 312 3.83 -31.73 -5.66
N GLN A 313 4.60 -31.44 -4.62
CA GLN A 313 4.03 -31.13 -3.31
C GLN A 313 3.24 -29.82 -3.43
N VAL A 314 1.90 -29.96 -3.37
CA VAL A 314 1.00 -28.81 -3.27
C VAL A 314 1.14 -28.24 -1.86
N HIS A 315 1.63 -26.99 -1.76
CA HIS A 315 1.69 -26.32 -0.47
C HIS A 315 0.26 -26.17 0.08
N ARG A 316 -0.04 -26.92 1.13
CA ARG A 316 -1.27 -26.76 1.90
C ARG A 316 -1.00 -25.74 3.02
N ASN A 317 -1.82 -24.71 3.12
CA ASN A 317 -1.74 -23.77 4.24
C ASN A 317 -2.20 -24.47 5.53
N ILE A 318 -1.24 -24.94 6.33
CA ILE A 318 -1.48 -25.63 7.60
C ILE A 318 -1.86 -24.69 8.74
N HIS A 319 -1.71 -23.36 8.55
CA HIS A 319 -1.93 -22.34 9.58
C HIS A 319 -3.36 -21.77 9.57
N SER A 320 -4.18 -22.12 8.59
CA SER A 320 -5.57 -21.65 8.53
C SER A 320 -6.50 -22.53 9.36
N HIS A 321 -7.14 -21.92 10.35
CA HIS A 321 -8.08 -22.59 11.28
C HIS A 321 -9.52 -22.06 11.16
N GLY A 322 -9.85 -21.43 10.03
CA GLY A 322 -11.13 -20.77 9.76
C GLY A 322 -11.09 -19.27 10.07
N LEU A 323 -11.98 -18.53 9.42
CA LEU A 323 -11.97 -17.06 9.38
C LEU A 323 -11.88 -16.41 10.78
N TRP A 324 -12.73 -16.83 11.69
CA TRP A 324 -12.78 -16.24 13.04
C TRP A 324 -11.49 -16.47 13.83
N SER A 325 -11.00 -17.72 13.83
CA SER A 325 -9.75 -18.08 14.51
C SER A 325 -8.53 -17.35 13.90
N ASN A 326 -8.52 -17.22 12.56
CA ASN A 326 -7.46 -16.52 11.84
C ASN A 326 -7.43 -15.03 12.19
N LEU A 327 -8.60 -14.37 12.26
CA LEU A 327 -8.70 -12.97 12.67
C LEU A 327 -8.37 -12.80 14.15
N GLN A 328 -8.81 -13.71 15.01
CA GLN A 328 -8.49 -13.68 16.42
C GLN A 328 -6.98 -13.76 16.67
N GLU A 329 -6.26 -14.61 15.94
CA GLU A 329 -4.79 -14.70 16.02
C GLU A 329 -4.09 -13.37 15.66
N ILE A 330 -4.64 -12.61 14.71
CA ILE A 330 -4.08 -11.33 14.27
C ILE A 330 -4.37 -10.22 15.28
N PHE A 331 -5.62 -10.10 15.73
CA PHE A 331 -6.06 -8.99 16.57
C PHE A 331 -5.80 -9.21 18.06
N LEU A 332 -5.81 -10.46 18.50
CA LEU A 332 -5.56 -10.90 19.87
C LEU A 332 -4.39 -11.89 19.89
N PRO A 333 -3.18 -11.48 19.46
CA PRO A 333 -2.06 -12.39 19.45
C PRO A 333 -1.86 -12.92 20.87
N ALA A 334 -2.01 -14.23 21.04
CA ALA A 334 -1.68 -14.88 22.28
C ALA A 334 -0.18 -14.61 22.52
N PHE A 335 0.14 -13.76 23.50
CA PHE A 335 1.49 -13.80 24.06
C PHE A 335 1.71 -15.25 24.47
N PRO A 336 2.81 -15.87 24.09
CA PRO A 336 3.16 -17.17 24.65
C PRO A 336 3.39 -16.92 26.14
N CYS A 337 2.29 -16.92 26.91
CA CYS A 337 2.36 -16.95 28.35
C CYS A 337 3.01 -18.27 28.76
N HIS A 338 4.02 -18.20 29.62
CA HIS A 338 4.56 -19.33 30.31
C HIS A 338 3.42 -20.30 30.71
N GLY A 339 3.40 -21.50 30.13
CA GLY A 339 2.74 -22.65 30.72
C GLY A 339 1.23 -22.79 30.48
N ARG A 340 0.82 -23.10 29.26
CA ARG A 340 -0.26 -24.08 29.10
C ARG A 340 0.36 -25.43 28.76
N LYS A 341 0.63 -26.25 29.80
CA LYS A 341 0.74 -27.68 29.63
C LYS A 341 -0.58 -28.14 29.01
N LYS A 342 -0.55 -28.63 27.74
CA LYS A 342 -1.60 -29.50 27.25
C LYS A 342 -1.61 -30.68 28.23
N GLN A 343 -2.68 -30.82 29.00
CA GLN A 343 -3.03 -32.10 29.59
C GLN A 343 -3.39 -33.02 28.41
N GLU A 344 -2.67 -34.12 28.36
CA GLU A 344 -2.97 -35.28 27.52
C GLU A 344 -4.35 -35.85 27.81
#